data_5d2be7d34d5284148b84bb2364c2f736
#
_entry.id   5d2be7d34d5284148b84bb2364c2f736
#
_cell.length_a   1.000
_cell.length_b   1.000
_cell.length_c   1.000
_cell.angle_alpha   90.00
_cell.angle_beta   90.00
_cell.angle_gamma   90.00
#
_symmetry.space_group_name_H-M   'P 1'
#
loop_
_entity.id
_entity.type
_entity.pdbx_description
1 polymer ?
#
loop_
_entity_poly.entity_id
_entity_poly.type
_entity_poly.pdbx_seq_one_letter_code
_entity_poly.pdbx_strand_id
1 'polypeptide(L)'
;MASTIIMPQLGETVAEGKILTWFKAVGDDIKIGDKLFEVETDKVTVEVESIVAGKLTEIKTGNGAVAKIGATVAIVGGEAAPAVTVTPKPPAMAAFEEVKTPLVNYGKAKGIDGLRITPLARRLLSQGNADMNALSQFAASKNLQKIEEKDVKAFLTAAPAAKAFTPPPSFSAGDVITLNTIRAKTAERLTENWRSIPHVFQAIDVDFTEIEIVRNRHKERFKAETGNSLTYLPFIARACCIALQAFPYINARFDGKALTLSKGINLGIAVDLNHNGLVVPVVHAVEDFTLQGLAKAIGHQIDKARAGKLTAADLSGGTYSITNNGAFGTSFTTPIINAPQVAILSTDAICKRPAVITTDMGDAIVPRLIGTVGQSFDHRAFDGAYAAAFLSKLKDTLENKKWAGELGETS
;
A
#
# COMPACT_ATOMS: atom_id res chain seq x y z
N MET A 1 40.20 -14.42 33.56
CA MET A 1 40.16 -15.03 32.20
C MET A 1 40.13 -13.91 31.19
N ALA A 2 40.74 -14.08 30.03
CA ALA A 2 40.69 -13.08 28.98
C ALA A 2 39.31 -13.15 28.29
N SER A 3 38.64 -12.03 28.20
CA SER A 3 37.37 -11.88 27.45
C SER A 3 37.65 -11.32 26.05
N THR A 4 36.93 -11.78 25.05
CA THR A 4 37.09 -11.33 23.65
C THR A 4 36.00 -10.37 23.25
N ILE A 5 36.36 -9.28 22.58
CA ILE A 5 35.43 -8.40 21.92
C ILE A 5 35.29 -8.84 20.47
N ILE A 6 34.07 -9.11 20.04
CA ILE A 6 33.78 -9.58 18.69
C ILE A 6 33.08 -8.47 17.91
N MET A 7 33.20 -8.47 16.58
CA MET A 7 32.46 -7.59 15.69
C MET A 7 30.96 -7.88 15.82
N PRO A 8 30.13 -6.93 16.29
CA PRO A 8 28.70 -7.16 16.48
C PRO A 8 27.94 -7.26 15.16
N GLN A 9 26.73 -7.77 15.20
CA GLN A 9 25.83 -7.79 14.04
C GLN A 9 25.23 -6.40 13.85
N LEU A 10 25.60 -5.73 12.78
CA LEU A 10 25.23 -4.33 12.48
C LEU A 10 24.04 -4.20 11.52
N GLY A 11 23.27 -5.28 11.30
CA GLY A 11 22.09 -5.35 10.44
C GLY A 11 21.87 -6.76 9.85
N GLU A 12 20.68 -7.05 9.35
CA GLU A 12 20.30 -8.37 8.85
C GLU A 12 21.05 -8.81 7.57
N THR A 13 21.61 -7.87 6.81
CA THR A 13 22.25 -8.14 5.51
C THR A 13 23.74 -7.76 5.45
N VAL A 14 24.32 -7.27 6.54
CA VAL A 14 25.73 -6.84 6.60
C VAL A 14 26.60 -8.04 6.96
N ALA A 15 27.60 -8.38 6.12
CA ALA A 15 28.51 -9.50 6.36
C ALA A 15 29.84 -9.06 6.99
N GLU A 16 30.25 -7.80 6.84
CA GLU A 16 31.51 -7.24 7.31
C GLU A 16 31.40 -5.74 7.58
N GLY A 17 32.25 -5.18 8.44
CA GLY A 17 32.35 -3.76 8.73
C GLY A 17 33.79 -3.28 8.78
N LYS A 18 34.04 -2.02 8.36
CA LYS A 18 35.35 -1.36 8.41
C LYS A 18 35.46 -0.55 9.68
N ILE A 19 36.47 -0.82 10.51
CA ILE A 19 36.75 -0.02 11.72
C ILE A 19 37.36 1.30 11.32
N LEU A 20 36.65 2.41 11.58
CA LEU A 20 37.16 3.76 11.28
C LEU A 20 38.18 4.22 12.33
N THR A 21 37.76 4.20 13.58
CA THR A 21 38.55 4.75 14.69
C THR A 21 38.34 3.96 15.97
N TRP A 22 39.41 3.67 16.71
CA TRP A 22 39.37 3.17 18.08
C TRP A 22 39.34 4.36 19.05
N PHE A 23 38.40 4.37 20.00
CA PHE A 23 38.33 5.37 21.08
C PHE A 23 39.13 4.98 22.32
N LYS A 24 39.59 3.72 22.40
CA LYS A 24 40.40 3.17 23.49
C LYS A 24 41.69 2.58 22.95
N ALA A 25 42.76 2.75 23.70
CA ALA A 25 44.10 2.23 23.36
C ALA A 25 44.42 0.96 24.18
N VAL A 26 45.37 0.17 23.68
CA VAL A 26 45.91 -0.98 24.45
C VAL A 26 46.50 -0.47 25.77
N GLY A 27 46.01 -1.01 26.87
CA GLY A 27 46.35 -0.60 28.23
C GLY A 27 45.29 0.20 28.96
N ASP A 28 44.22 0.64 28.27
CA ASP A 28 43.12 1.38 28.88
C ASP A 28 42.18 0.43 29.67
N ASP A 29 41.62 1.00 30.74
CA ASP A 29 40.55 0.31 31.48
C ASP A 29 39.21 0.56 30.79
N ILE A 30 38.49 -0.55 30.54
CA ILE A 30 37.18 -0.54 29.86
C ILE A 30 36.11 -0.92 30.86
N LYS A 31 35.00 -0.19 30.85
CA LYS A 31 33.76 -0.47 31.58
C LYS A 31 32.67 -0.88 30.61
N ILE A 32 31.70 -1.64 31.08
CA ILE A 32 30.49 -1.96 30.31
C ILE A 32 29.77 -0.66 29.91
N GLY A 33 29.47 -0.48 28.62
CA GLY A 33 28.88 0.73 28.05
C GLY A 33 29.89 1.76 27.54
N ASP A 34 31.23 1.56 27.73
CA ASP A 34 32.23 2.44 27.15
C ASP A 34 32.27 2.27 25.62
N LYS A 35 32.35 3.38 24.86
CA LYS A 35 32.58 3.35 23.42
C LYS A 35 33.96 2.85 23.11
N LEU A 36 34.06 1.80 22.30
CA LEU A 36 35.32 1.13 21.97
C LEU A 36 35.87 1.59 20.63
N PHE A 37 35.04 1.48 19.60
CA PHE A 37 35.42 1.81 18.23
C PHE A 37 34.20 2.16 17.39
N GLU A 38 34.45 2.82 16.27
CA GLU A 38 33.48 3.21 15.27
C GLU A 38 33.61 2.33 14.03
N VAL A 39 32.48 1.80 13.52
CA VAL A 39 32.42 0.90 12.36
C VAL A 39 31.59 1.53 11.26
N GLU A 40 32.12 1.57 10.06
CA GLU A 40 31.43 1.93 8.83
C GLU A 40 30.97 0.66 8.10
N THR A 41 29.72 0.67 7.70
CA THR A 41 29.13 -0.35 6.83
C THR A 41 28.73 0.32 5.51
N ASP A 42 28.24 -0.45 4.54
CA ASP A 42 27.75 0.07 3.25
C ASP A 42 26.56 1.06 3.38
N LYS A 43 25.96 1.18 4.58
CA LYS A 43 24.75 1.97 4.80
C LYS A 43 24.82 2.98 5.93
N VAL A 44 25.54 2.68 6.99
CA VAL A 44 25.60 3.53 8.20
C VAL A 44 26.93 3.36 8.93
N THR A 45 27.29 4.40 9.68
CA THR A 45 28.40 4.37 10.65
C THR A 45 27.82 4.21 12.05
N VAL A 46 28.33 3.25 12.83
CA VAL A 46 27.81 2.88 14.15
C VAL A 46 28.94 2.82 15.17
N GLU A 47 28.76 3.41 16.35
CA GLU A 47 29.65 3.27 17.49
C GLU A 47 29.37 1.97 18.22
N VAL A 48 30.42 1.22 18.54
CA VAL A 48 30.34 -0.07 19.25
C VAL A 48 30.76 0.11 20.70
N GLU A 49 29.86 -0.24 21.62
CA GLU A 49 30.06 -0.15 23.05
C GLU A 49 30.55 -1.49 23.63
N SER A 50 31.29 -1.41 24.74
CA SER A 50 31.79 -2.61 25.44
C SER A 50 30.70 -3.32 26.23
N ILE A 51 30.61 -4.63 26.03
CA ILE A 51 29.78 -5.53 26.84
C ILE A 51 30.58 -6.22 27.97
N VAL A 52 31.86 -5.92 28.07
CA VAL A 52 32.78 -6.51 29.07
C VAL A 52 33.57 -5.40 29.78
N ALA A 53 33.99 -5.67 31.03
CA ALA A 53 34.86 -4.77 31.78
C ALA A 53 36.24 -5.43 31.99
N GLY A 54 37.28 -4.62 31.98
CA GLY A 54 38.66 -5.03 32.19
C GLY A 54 39.67 -4.19 31.43
N LYS A 55 40.92 -4.61 31.42
CA LYS A 55 41.99 -3.89 30.73
C LYS A 55 42.15 -4.35 29.29
N LEU A 56 42.15 -3.45 28.31
CA LEU A 56 42.36 -3.77 26.89
C LEU A 56 43.79 -4.25 26.69
N THR A 57 43.98 -5.54 26.40
CA THR A 57 45.29 -6.15 26.29
C THR A 57 45.80 -6.18 24.85
N GLU A 58 44.90 -6.36 23.88
CA GLU A 58 45.31 -6.47 22.49
C GLU A 58 44.18 -5.97 21.56
N ILE A 59 44.52 -5.24 20.54
CA ILE A 59 43.66 -4.87 19.40
C ILE A 59 44.09 -5.69 18.19
N LYS A 60 43.25 -6.63 17.73
CA LYS A 60 43.58 -7.51 16.58
C LYS A 60 43.24 -6.84 15.23
N THR A 61 42.24 -5.99 15.22
CA THR A 61 41.79 -5.30 14.00
C THR A 61 41.91 -3.81 14.24
N GLY A 62 42.92 -3.16 13.61
CA GLY A 62 43.21 -1.75 13.78
C GLY A 62 42.33 -0.83 12.92
N ASN A 63 42.61 0.50 13.04
CA ASN A 63 41.91 1.52 12.25
C ASN A 63 42.08 1.28 10.75
N GLY A 64 40.98 1.42 9.98
CA GLY A 64 40.96 1.24 8.53
C GLY A 64 40.83 -0.21 8.07
N ALA A 65 40.91 -1.18 8.97
CA ALA A 65 40.80 -2.61 8.63
C ALA A 65 39.35 -3.09 8.64
N VAL A 66 39.05 -4.09 7.78
CA VAL A 66 37.72 -4.71 7.64
C VAL A 66 37.68 -5.99 8.49
N ALA A 67 36.64 -6.14 9.30
CA ALA A 67 36.39 -7.36 10.07
C ALA A 67 35.02 -7.96 9.74
N LYS A 68 34.94 -9.29 9.63
CA LYS A 68 33.69 -10.01 9.45
C LYS A 68 32.89 -10.03 10.75
N ILE A 69 31.57 -10.04 10.66
CA ILE A 69 30.69 -10.19 11.80
C ILE A 69 31.05 -11.48 12.57
N GLY A 70 31.13 -11.38 13.91
CA GLY A 70 31.57 -12.46 14.79
C GLY A 70 33.08 -12.69 14.91
N ALA A 71 33.91 -11.98 14.11
CA ALA A 71 35.35 -12.06 14.25
C ALA A 71 35.85 -11.36 15.54
N THR A 72 36.86 -11.89 16.18
CA THR A 72 37.47 -11.28 17.37
C THR A 72 38.29 -10.05 16.95
N VAL A 73 37.90 -8.85 17.42
CA VAL A 73 38.54 -7.58 17.10
C VAL A 73 39.48 -7.09 18.19
N ALA A 74 39.28 -7.51 19.46
CA ALA A 74 40.17 -7.17 20.57
C ALA A 74 40.06 -8.17 21.71
N ILE A 75 41.06 -8.13 22.64
CA ILE A 75 41.11 -8.96 23.85
C ILE A 75 41.18 -8.03 25.06
N VAL A 76 40.38 -8.35 26.10
CA VAL A 76 40.34 -7.63 27.37
C VAL A 76 40.76 -8.64 28.46
N GLY A 77 41.81 -8.30 29.21
CA GLY A 77 42.31 -9.09 30.37
C GLY A 77 41.94 -8.38 31.68
N GLY A 78 41.49 -9.13 32.69
CA GLY A 78 41.17 -8.63 34.02
C GLY A 78 40.43 -9.66 34.87
N GLU A 79 40.42 -9.51 36.20
CA GLU A 79 39.69 -10.42 37.10
C GLU A 79 38.20 -10.44 36.74
N ALA A 80 37.69 -11.67 36.54
CA ALA A 80 36.32 -11.94 36.21
C ALA A 80 35.38 -11.56 37.35
N ALA A 81 34.55 -10.54 37.18
CA ALA A 81 33.25 -10.56 37.80
C ALA A 81 32.47 -11.77 37.24
N PRO A 82 31.69 -12.53 38.05
CA PRO A 82 31.12 -13.79 37.63
C PRO A 82 30.28 -13.58 36.35
N ALA A 83 30.61 -14.36 35.34
CA ALA A 83 29.84 -14.41 34.12
C ALA A 83 28.40 -14.85 34.49
N VAL A 84 27.51 -13.87 34.44
CA VAL A 84 26.10 -14.19 34.31
C VAL A 84 25.97 -14.74 32.89
N THR A 85 25.94 -16.03 32.78
CA THR A 85 25.55 -16.76 31.58
C THR A 85 24.09 -16.43 31.33
N VAL A 86 23.83 -15.34 30.68
CA VAL A 86 22.53 -15.07 30.06
C VAL A 86 22.54 -15.90 28.78
N THR A 87 22.22 -17.18 28.91
CA THR A 87 21.58 -17.90 27.82
C THR A 87 20.38 -17.01 27.44
N PRO A 88 20.23 -16.57 26.19
CA PRO A 88 18.98 -15.98 25.76
C PRO A 88 17.96 -17.14 25.84
N LYS A 89 17.31 -17.25 26.98
CA LYS A 89 16.04 -17.94 27.06
C LYS A 89 15.14 -17.11 26.16
N PRO A 90 14.58 -17.69 25.09
CA PRO A 90 13.54 -16.98 24.37
C PRO A 90 12.55 -16.49 25.43
N PRO A 91 12.02 -15.25 25.37
CA PRO A 91 11.08 -14.77 26.35
C PRO A 91 10.04 -15.88 26.45
N ALA A 92 9.93 -16.49 27.65
CA ALA A 92 8.84 -17.40 27.91
C ALA A 92 7.62 -16.53 27.65
N MET A 93 6.95 -16.76 26.51
CA MET A 93 5.60 -16.29 26.31
C MET A 93 4.90 -16.74 27.60
N ALA A 94 4.49 -15.76 28.41
CA ALA A 94 3.64 -16.04 29.54
C ALA A 94 2.57 -16.98 29.02
N ALA A 95 2.46 -18.15 29.62
CA ALA A 95 1.46 -19.11 29.21
C ALA A 95 0.17 -18.29 29.10
N PHE A 96 -0.39 -18.21 27.91
CA PHE A 96 -1.67 -17.57 27.71
C PHE A 96 -2.58 -18.20 28.75
N GLU A 97 -3.00 -17.46 29.76
CA GLU A 97 -4.13 -17.88 30.57
C GLU A 97 -5.21 -18.22 29.58
N GLU A 98 -5.63 -19.48 29.64
CA GLU A 98 -6.71 -19.98 28.79
C GLU A 98 -7.91 -19.07 29.06
N VAL A 99 -8.10 -18.05 28.22
CA VAL A 99 -9.28 -17.19 28.28
C VAL A 99 -10.43 -18.13 28.00
N LYS A 100 -11.07 -18.59 29.08
CA LYS A 100 -12.31 -19.38 28.99
C LYS A 100 -13.26 -18.55 28.17
N THR A 101 -13.40 -18.91 26.90
CA THR A 101 -14.35 -18.30 25.99
C THR A 101 -15.71 -18.34 26.70
N PRO A 102 -16.37 -17.20 26.92
CA PRO A 102 -17.70 -17.20 27.50
C PRO A 102 -18.56 -18.14 26.64
N LEU A 103 -19.31 -19.05 27.30
CA LEU A 103 -20.31 -19.88 26.66
C LEU A 103 -21.44 -18.96 26.15
N VAL A 104 -21.17 -18.21 25.11
CA VAL A 104 -22.20 -17.48 24.38
C VAL A 104 -23.00 -18.54 23.62
N ASN A 105 -24.21 -18.79 24.09
CA ASN A 105 -25.14 -19.68 23.43
C ASN A 105 -25.57 -19.01 22.13
N TYR A 106 -24.81 -19.24 21.07
CA TYR A 106 -25.16 -18.83 19.72
C TYR A 106 -26.40 -19.64 19.34
N GLY A 107 -27.56 -19.01 19.48
CA GLY A 107 -28.86 -19.62 19.11
C GLY A 107 -28.78 -20.32 17.76
N LYS A 108 -29.67 -21.28 17.53
CA LYS A 108 -29.73 -22.12 16.32
C LYS A 108 -29.49 -21.27 15.08
N ALA A 109 -28.27 -21.40 14.52
CA ALA A 109 -27.85 -20.60 13.38
C ALA A 109 -28.73 -20.95 12.18
N LYS A 110 -29.51 -20.00 11.69
CA LYS A 110 -30.18 -20.09 10.38
C LYS A 110 -29.05 -20.19 9.33
N GLY A 111 -28.96 -21.35 8.66
CA GLY A 111 -28.08 -21.52 7.49
C GLY A 111 -28.58 -20.64 6.34
N ILE A 112 -27.72 -20.33 5.41
CA ILE A 112 -28.10 -19.70 4.14
C ILE A 112 -28.70 -20.78 3.28
N ASP A 113 -29.89 -20.56 2.70
CA ASP A 113 -30.60 -21.48 1.79
C ASP A 113 -30.78 -22.91 2.32
N GLY A 114 -31.08 -23.06 3.62
CA GLY A 114 -31.30 -24.37 4.23
C GLY A 114 -30.07 -25.21 4.55
N LEU A 115 -28.88 -24.75 4.21
CA LEU A 115 -27.59 -25.38 4.48
C LEU A 115 -27.21 -25.26 5.97
N ARG A 116 -26.90 -26.39 6.59
CA ARG A 116 -26.40 -26.45 7.97
C ARG A 116 -24.85 -26.28 7.97
N ILE A 117 -24.33 -25.28 8.69
CA ILE A 117 -22.89 -25.05 8.81
C ILE A 117 -22.48 -25.33 10.26
N THR A 118 -21.48 -26.20 10.46
CA THR A 118 -20.96 -26.49 11.80
C THR A 118 -20.26 -25.28 12.41
N PRO A 119 -20.21 -25.13 13.76
CA PRO A 119 -19.54 -23.98 14.39
C PRO A 119 -18.07 -23.83 13.99
N LEU A 120 -17.34 -24.94 13.86
CA LEU A 120 -15.94 -24.93 13.44
C LEU A 120 -15.79 -24.52 11.97
N ALA A 121 -16.64 -25.03 11.09
CA ALA A 121 -16.69 -24.63 9.68
C ALA A 121 -16.95 -23.11 9.54
N ARG A 122 -17.86 -22.57 10.34
CA ARG A 122 -18.16 -21.12 10.36
C ARG A 122 -16.94 -20.28 10.80
N ARG A 123 -16.21 -20.75 11.82
CA ARG A 123 -14.99 -20.09 12.27
C ARG A 123 -13.93 -20.06 11.17
N LEU A 124 -13.71 -21.15 10.46
CA LEU A 124 -12.77 -21.24 9.35
C LEU A 124 -13.19 -20.35 8.17
N LEU A 125 -14.48 -20.25 7.87
CA LEU A 125 -15.02 -19.36 6.83
C LEU A 125 -14.77 -17.88 7.17
N SER A 126 -14.97 -17.50 8.43
CA SER A 126 -14.69 -16.12 8.88
C SER A 126 -13.20 -15.79 8.86
N GLN A 127 -12.33 -16.74 9.19
CA GLN A 127 -10.89 -16.57 9.12
C GLN A 127 -10.37 -16.50 7.68
N GLY A 128 -10.96 -17.27 6.76
CA GLY A 128 -10.62 -17.31 5.34
C GLY A 128 -11.25 -16.20 4.50
N ASN A 129 -12.00 -15.27 5.09
CA ASN A 129 -12.76 -14.22 4.38
C ASN A 129 -13.56 -14.76 3.17
N ALA A 130 -14.17 -15.94 3.34
CA ALA A 130 -14.80 -16.71 2.27
C ALA A 130 -16.11 -16.06 1.80
N ASP A 131 -16.34 -16.02 0.49
CA ASP A 131 -17.61 -15.60 -0.11
C ASP A 131 -18.68 -16.66 0.16
N MET A 132 -19.73 -16.27 0.90
CA MET A 132 -20.80 -17.16 1.29
C MET A 132 -21.66 -17.60 0.09
N ASN A 133 -21.76 -16.79 -0.97
CA ASN A 133 -22.49 -17.17 -2.19
C ASN A 133 -21.70 -18.24 -2.98
N ALA A 134 -20.40 -18.11 -3.06
CA ALA A 134 -19.53 -19.11 -3.67
C ALA A 134 -19.53 -20.42 -2.88
N LEU A 135 -19.64 -20.35 -1.54
CA LEU A 135 -19.79 -21.52 -0.68
C LEU A 135 -21.14 -22.23 -0.92
N SER A 136 -22.22 -21.48 -1.09
CA SER A 136 -23.54 -22.04 -1.41
C SER A 136 -23.52 -22.78 -2.76
N GLN A 137 -22.91 -22.21 -3.79
CA GLN A 137 -22.72 -22.86 -5.09
C GLN A 137 -21.83 -24.11 -5.01
N PHE A 138 -20.76 -24.06 -4.23
CA PHE A 138 -19.90 -25.22 -3.98
C PHE A 138 -20.68 -26.35 -3.27
N ALA A 139 -21.46 -26.01 -2.26
CA ALA A 139 -22.30 -26.98 -1.56
C ALA A 139 -23.35 -27.59 -2.48
N ALA A 140 -24.00 -26.79 -3.33
CA ALA A 140 -24.94 -27.25 -4.33
C ALA A 140 -24.29 -28.17 -5.36
N SER A 141 -23.10 -27.85 -5.86
CA SER A 141 -22.35 -28.66 -6.82
C SER A 141 -21.96 -30.04 -6.28
N LYS A 142 -21.83 -30.17 -4.96
CA LYS A 142 -21.51 -31.43 -4.26
C LYS A 142 -22.68 -32.06 -3.53
N ASN A 143 -23.89 -31.53 -3.72
CA ASN A 143 -25.12 -31.99 -3.09
C ASN A 143 -25.02 -32.10 -1.55
N LEU A 144 -24.36 -31.14 -0.90
CA LEU A 144 -24.12 -31.12 0.53
C LEU A 144 -25.28 -30.42 1.24
N GLN A 145 -25.92 -31.11 2.20
CA GLN A 145 -26.92 -30.50 3.10
C GLN A 145 -26.32 -29.95 4.39
N LYS A 146 -25.08 -30.33 4.68
CA LYS A 146 -24.32 -29.91 5.86
C LYS A 146 -22.86 -29.63 5.45
N ILE A 147 -22.32 -28.50 5.90
CA ILE A 147 -20.93 -28.11 5.67
C ILE A 147 -20.13 -28.36 6.94
N GLU A 148 -19.10 -29.17 6.81
CA GLU A 148 -18.16 -29.52 7.87
C GLU A 148 -16.79 -28.87 7.61
N GLU A 149 -15.87 -28.97 8.57
CA GLU A 149 -14.50 -28.42 8.47
C GLU A 149 -13.77 -28.87 7.21
N LYS A 150 -13.89 -30.16 6.86
CA LYS A 150 -13.27 -30.76 5.66
C LYS A 150 -13.77 -30.10 4.36
N ASP A 151 -15.09 -29.76 4.32
CA ASP A 151 -15.70 -29.16 3.15
C ASP A 151 -15.28 -27.70 3.00
N VAL A 152 -15.11 -26.98 4.11
CA VAL A 152 -14.55 -25.61 4.10
C VAL A 152 -13.09 -25.61 3.68
N LYS A 153 -12.28 -26.54 4.18
CA LYS A 153 -10.88 -26.68 3.72
C LYS A 153 -10.84 -27.01 2.23
N ALA A 154 -11.67 -27.93 1.76
CA ALA A 154 -11.77 -28.24 0.33
C ALA A 154 -12.30 -27.07 -0.49
N PHE A 155 -13.23 -26.27 0.03
CA PHE A 155 -13.71 -25.04 -0.61
C PHE A 155 -12.61 -23.97 -0.66
N LEU A 156 -11.89 -23.73 0.41
CA LEU A 156 -10.79 -22.75 0.44
C LEU A 156 -9.60 -23.15 -0.45
N THR A 157 -9.38 -24.47 -0.60
CA THR A 157 -8.40 -24.99 -1.56
C THR A 157 -8.94 -25.06 -3.00
N ALA A 158 -10.25 -25.21 -3.18
CA ALA A 158 -10.96 -25.22 -4.46
C ALA A 158 -11.58 -23.84 -4.79
N ALA A 159 -11.41 -22.84 -3.89
CA ALA A 159 -11.83 -21.48 -4.19
C ALA A 159 -11.30 -21.10 -5.58
N PRO A 160 -12.14 -20.52 -6.47
CA PRO A 160 -11.70 -20.22 -7.82
C PRO A 160 -10.43 -19.40 -7.66
N ALA A 161 -9.36 -19.94 -8.22
CA ALA A 161 -8.09 -19.23 -8.33
C ALA A 161 -8.47 -17.80 -8.74
N ALA A 162 -8.07 -16.81 -7.92
CA ALA A 162 -8.15 -15.42 -8.32
C ALA A 162 -7.84 -15.41 -9.79
N LYS A 163 -8.75 -14.91 -10.64
CA LYS A 163 -8.77 -15.03 -12.10
C LYS A 163 -7.40 -15.40 -12.61
N ALA A 164 -7.21 -16.64 -13.03
CA ALA A 164 -5.90 -17.19 -13.31
C ALA A 164 -5.15 -16.13 -14.10
N PHE A 165 -4.06 -15.64 -13.52
CA PHE A 165 -3.09 -14.85 -14.27
C PHE A 165 -2.76 -15.73 -15.46
N THR A 166 -3.33 -15.40 -16.63
CA THR A 166 -2.93 -16.04 -17.86
C THR A 166 -1.47 -15.65 -18.02
N PRO A 167 -0.53 -16.57 -17.83
CA PRO A 167 0.87 -16.19 -18.00
C PRO A 167 0.98 -15.58 -19.40
N PRO A 168 1.73 -14.47 -19.52
CA PRO A 168 1.99 -13.92 -20.85
C PRO A 168 2.50 -15.06 -21.73
N PRO A 169 2.20 -15.02 -23.06
CA PRO A 169 2.68 -16.05 -23.97
C PRO A 169 4.17 -16.29 -23.72
N SER A 170 4.57 -17.55 -23.64
CA SER A 170 5.97 -17.92 -23.41
C SER A 170 6.81 -17.37 -24.56
N PHE A 171 7.59 -16.35 -24.28
CA PHE A 171 8.56 -15.80 -25.22
C PHE A 171 9.90 -16.49 -25.00
N SER A 172 10.62 -16.77 -26.10
CA SER A 172 12.00 -17.23 -26.06
C SER A 172 12.95 -16.05 -25.97
N ALA A 173 14.11 -16.25 -25.36
CA ALA A 173 15.13 -15.23 -25.32
C ALA A 173 15.56 -14.88 -26.75
N GLY A 174 15.52 -13.60 -27.14
CA GLY A 174 15.81 -13.11 -28.47
C GLY A 174 14.58 -12.88 -29.36
N ASP A 175 13.38 -13.22 -28.93
CA ASP A 175 12.17 -12.92 -29.71
C ASP A 175 11.97 -11.40 -29.86
N VAL A 176 11.68 -10.99 -31.10
CA VAL A 176 11.32 -9.60 -31.44
C VAL A 176 9.81 -9.46 -31.47
N ILE A 177 9.27 -8.68 -30.53
CA ILE A 177 7.83 -8.45 -30.42
C ILE A 177 7.49 -7.10 -31.05
N THR A 178 6.74 -7.12 -32.15
CA THR A 178 6.23 -5.89 -32.76
C THR A 178 5.12 -5.30 -31.88
N LEU A 179 5.26 -4.02 -31.53
CA LEU A 179 4.25 -3.31 -30.74
C LEU A 179 2.95 -3.16 -31.56
N ASN A 180 1.81 -3.38 -30.88
CA ASN A 180 0.52 -3.05 -31.48
C ASN A 180 0.36 -1.52 -31.63
N THR A 181 -0.57 -1.07 -32.45
CA THR A 181 -0.80 0.35 -32.79
C THR A 181 -1.08 1.20 -31.55
N ILE A 182 -1.82 0.67 -30.57
CA ILE A 182 -2.13 1.40 -29.31
C ILE A 182 -0.85 1.62 -28.53
N ARG A 183 -0.04 0.58 -28.35
CA ARG A 183 1.22 0.65 -27.59
C ARG A 183 2.27 1.54 -28.29
N ALA A 184 2.36 1.47 -29.61
CA ALA A 184 3.26 2.34 -30.39
C ALA A 184 2.90 3.83 -30.20
N LYS A 185 1.62 4.20 -30.38
CA LYS A 185 1.14 5.57 -30.12
C LYS A 185 1.32 6.01 -28.68
N THR A 186 1.13 5.10 -27.73
CA THR A 186 1.36 5.39 -26.31
C THR A 186 2.83 5.69 -26.06
N ALA A 187 3.75 4.91 -26.64
CA ALA A 187 5.19 5.11 -26.50
C ALA A 187 5.64 6.49 -27.02
N GLU A 188 5.17 6.88 -28.21
CA GLU A 188 5.45 8.20 -28.79
C GLU A 188 4.95 9.32 -27.88
N ARG A 189 3.68 9.26 -27.48
CA ARG A 189 3.04 10.31 -26.66
C ARG A 189 3.67 10.42 -25.28
N LEU A 190 3.94 9.31 -24.60
CA LEU A 190 4.55 9.34 -23.28
C LEU A 190 6.01 9.82 -23.34
N THR A 191 6.73 9.47 -24.38
CA THR A 191 8.10 9.97 -24.60
C THR A 191 8.11 11.48 -24.78
N GLU A 192 7.20 12.02 -25.59
CA GLU A 192 7.08 13.46 -25.80
C GLU A 192 6.68 14.19 -24.51
N ASN A 193 5.67 13.70 -23.80
CA ASN A 193 5.24 14.28 -22.52
C ASN A 193 6.37 14.29 -21.49
N TRP A 194 7.13 13.20 -21.39
CA TRP A 194 8.25 13.10 -20.45
C TRP A 194 9.38 14.08 -20.76
N ARG A 195 9.64 14.32 -22.04
CA ARG A 195 10.69 15.25 -22.50
C ARG A 195 10.30 16.73 -22.36
N SER A 196 9.03 17.02 -22.59
CA SER A 196 8.54 18.40 -22.67
C SER A 196 8.03 18.97 -21.35
N ILE A 197 7.65 18.13 -20.39
CA ILE A 197 7.04 18.53 -19.12
C ILE A 197 8.01 18.27 -17.96
N PRO A 198 8.41 19.29 -17.17
CA PRO A 198 9.16 19.09 -15.94
C PRO A 198 8.23 18.56 -14.85
N HIS A 199 8.13 17.23 -14.77
CA HIS A 199 7.30 16.55 -13.79
C HIS A 199 7.86 16.71 -12.38
N VAL A 200 7.01 17.08 -11.43
CA VAL A 200 7.24 16.92 -10.01
C VAL A 200 6.16 16.04 -9.42
N PHE A 201 6.52 15.24 -8.44
CA PHE A 201 5.60 14.32 -7.77
C PHE A 201 5.52 14.63 -6.28
N GLN A 202 4.31 14.62 -5.74
CA GLN A 202 4.04 14.69 -4.31
C GLN A 202 2.98 13.64 -3.94
N ALA A 203 3.08 13.11 -2.72
CA ALA A 203 2.14 12.11 -2.23
C ALA A 203 1.79 12.36 -0.77
N ILE A 204 0.62 11.84 -0.36
CA ILE A 204 0.10 11.96 1.00
C ILE A 204 -0.61 10.66 1.38
N ASP A 205 -0.47 10.23 2.62
CA ASP A 205 -1.22 9.11 3.15
C ASP A 205 -2.61 9.56 3.60
N VAL A 206 -3.61 8.76 3.27
CA VAL A 206 -5.03 8.98 3.56
C VAL A 206 -5.59 7.79 4.33
N ASP A 207 -6.36 8.06 5.39
CA ASP A 207 -7.09 7.04 6.14
C ASP A 207 -8.46 6.79 5.50
N PHE A 208 -8.64 5.63 4.90
CA PHE A 208 -9.88 5.19 4.25
C PHE A 208 -10.81 4.39 5.19
N THR A 209 -10.51 4.32 6.48
CA THR A 209 -11.26 3.47 7.43
C THR A 209 -12.75 3.85 7.49
N GLU A 210 -13.07 5.14 7.55
CA GLU A 210 -14.46 5.61 7.56
C GLU A 210 -15.17 5.36 6.22
N ILE A 211 -14.46 5.57 5.11
CA ILE A 211 -14.99 5.25 3.77
C ILE A 211 -15.30 3.75 3.68
N GLU A 212 -14.44 2.87 4.21
CA GLU A 212 -14.67 1.43 4.20
C GLU A 212 -15.92 1.05 5.01
N ILE A 213 -16.15 1.66 6.16
CA ILE A 213 -17.34 1.43 6.98
C ILE A 213 -18.60 1.78 6.17
N VAL A 214 -18.63 2.97 5.57
CA VAL A 214 -19.74 3.43 4.73
C VAL A 214 -19.92 2.53 3.50
N ARG A 215 -18.83 2.23 2.80
CA ARG A 215 -18.82 1.37 1.61
C ARG A 215 -19.38 -0.02 1.92
N ASN A 216 -18.94 -0.65 3.01
CA ASN A 216 -19.42 -1.98 3.41
C ASN A 216 -20.91 -2.01 3.73
N ARG A 217 -21.44 -0.93 4.28
CA ARG A 217 -22.87 -0.79 4.60
C ARG A 217 -23.73 -0.68 3.33
N HIS A 218 -23.21 -0.05 2.28
CA HIS A 218 -23.96 0.26 1.06
C HIS A 218 -23.68 -0.62 -0.14
N LYS A 219 -22.56 -1.37 -0.19
CA LYS A 219 -22.08 -2.09 -1.38
C LYS A 219 -23.07 -3.10 -1.96
N GLU A 220 -23.77 -3.84 -1.12
CA GLU A 220 -24.74 -4.85 -1.58
C GLU A 220 -25.96 -4.20 -2.22
N ARG A 221 -26.54 -3.17 -1.56
CA ARG A 221 -27.64 -2.38 -2.12
C ARG A 221 -27.25 -1.75 -3.44
N PHE A 222 -26.09 -1.08 -3.47
CA PHE A 222 -25.57 -0.43 -4.67
C PHE A 222 -25.39 -1.42 -5.83
N LYS A 223 -24.85 -2.61 -5.57
CA LYS A 223 -24.68 -3.66 -6.57
C LYS A 223 -26.01 -4.18 -7.08
N ALA A 224 -27.00 -4.38 -6.21
CA ALA A 224 -28.34 -4.81 -6.61
C ALA A 224 -29.06 -3.77 -7.50
N GLU A 225 -28.90 -2.48 -7.18
CA GLU A 225 -29.53 -1.38 -7.93
C GLU A 225 -28.85 -1.04 -9.26
N THR A 226 -27.52 -1.24 -9.35
CA THR A 226 -26.72 -0.72 -10.48
C THR A 226 -26.02 -1.80 -11.30
N GLY A 227 -25.91 -3.01 -10.78
CA GLY A 227 -25.07 -4.07 -11.36
C GLY A 227 -23.59 -3.89 -11.11
N ASN A 228 -23.13 -2.72 -10.61
CA ASN A 228 -21.73 -2.36 -10.41
C ASN A 228 -21.31 -2.50 -8.95
N SER A 229 -20.03 -2.79 -8.72
CA SER A 229 -19.45 -2.81 -7.37
C SER A 229 -19.09 -1.40 -6.90
N LEU A 230 -19.48 -1.04 -5.67
CA LEU A 230 -19.04 0.22 -5.05
C LEU A 230 -17.59 0.05 -4.54
N THR A 231 -16.65 0.61 -5.29
CA THR A 231 -15.20 0.59 -4.96
C THR A 231 -14.75 1.90 -4.31
N TYR A 232 -13.47 2.05 -3.97
CA TYR A 232 -12.92 3.31 -3.44
C TYR A 232 -12.81 4.41 -4.50
N LEU A 233 -12.65 4.05 -5.78
CA LEU A 233 -12.41 5.01 -6.87
C LEU A 233 -13.50 6.09 -6.99
N PRO A 234 -14.80 5.82 -6.89
CA PRO A 234 -15.82 6.86 -6.89
C PRO A 234 -15.68 7.88 -5.77
N PHE A 235 -15.29 7.45 -4.55
CA PHE A 235 -15.05 8.36 -3.42
C PHE A 235 -13.85 9.26 -3.70
N ILE A 236 -12.76 8.68 -4.21
CA ILE A 236 -11.56 9.42 -4.60
C ILE A 236 -11.87 10.41 -5.73
N ALA A 237 -12.61 9.99 -6.75
CA ALA A 237 -13.00 10.85 -7.86
C ALA A 237 -13.90 12.01 -7.40
N ARG A 238 -14.84 11.77 -6.48
CA ARG A 238 -15.70 12.80 -5.91
C ARG A 238 -14.92 13.78 -5.04
N ALA A 239 -14.03 13.30 -4.19
CA ALA A 239 -13.15 14.14 -3.39
C ALA A 239 -12.20 14.97 -4.27
N CYS A 240 -11.67 14.36 -5.33
CA CYS A 240 -10.85 15.03 -6.33
C CYS A 240 -11.62 16.16 -7.02
N CYS A 241 -12.89 15.93 -7.41
CA CYS A 241 -13.75 16.97 -7.99
C CYS A 241 -13.90 18.17 -7.04
N ILE A 242 -14.19 17.93 -5.75
CA ILE A 242 -14.31 18.98 -4.72
C ILE A 242 -12.98 19.75 -4.57
N ALA A 243 -11.86 19.05 -4.56
CA ALA A 243 -10.55 19.68 -4.47
C ALA A 243 -10.20 20.50 -5.72
N LEU A 244 -10.52 20.01 -6.93
CA LEU A 244 -10.30 20.74 -8.20
C LEU A 244 -11.10 22.03 -8.29
N GLN A 245 -12.32 22.07 -7.72
CA GLN A 245 -13.11 23.30 -7.63
C GLN A 245 -12.42 24.36 -6.76
N ALA A 246 -11.74 23.95 -5.68
CA ALA A 246 -11.00 24.86 -4.80
C ALA A 246 -9.62 25.26 -5.38
N PHE A 247 -9.05 24.43 -6.26
CA PHE A 247 -7.71 24.62 -6.84
C PHE A 247 -7.74 24.64 -8.37
N PRO A 248 -8.30 25.70 -9.02
CA PRO A 248 -8.59 25.72 -10.45
C PRO A 248 -7.36 25.61 -11.36
N TYR A 249 -6.16 26.01 -10.91
CA TYR A 249 -4.94 25.89 -11.73
C TYR A 249 -4.57 24.41 -12.02
N ILE A 250 -5.00 23.49 -11.17
CA ILE A 250 -4.78 22.05 -11.37
C ILE A 250 -5.72 21.49 -12.44
N ASN A 251 -6.92 22.11 -12.61
CA ASN A 251 -7.87 21.76 -13.67
C ASN A 251 -7.71 22.69 -14.89
N ALA A 252 -6.50 22.77 -15.42
CA ALA A 252 -6.13 23.67 -16.50
C ALA A 252 -5.33 22.96 -17.59
N ARG A 253 -5.06 23.69 -18.67
CA ARG A 253 -4.17 23.30 -19.76
C ARG A 253 -3.05 24.32 -19.87
N PHE A 254 -1.84 23.85 -20.14
CA PHE A 254 -0.68 24.69 -20.35
C PHE A 254 -0.20 24.56 -21.80
N ASP A 255 -0.05 25.67 -22.52
CA ASP A 255 0.39 25.71 -23.92
C ASP A 255 1.86 26.14 -24.10
N GLY A 256 2.62 26.23 -23.01
CA GLY A 256 3.99 26.69 -22.97
C GLY A 256 4.13 28.18 -22.66
N LYS A 257 3.06 28.97 -22.66
CA LYS A 257 3.06 30.41 -22.35
C LYS A 257 1.95 30.81 -21.37
N ALA A 258 0.79 30.21 -21.50
CA ALA A 258 -0.39 30.57 -20.71
C ALA A 258 -1.03 29.33 -20.09
N LEU A 259 -1.65 29.53 -18.93
CA LEU A 259 -2.49 28.55 -18.26
C LEU A 259 -3.95 28.86 -18.57
N THR A 260 -4.61 27.96 -19.30
CA THR A 260 -6.03 28.09 -19.63
C THR A 260 -6.85 27.22 -18.67
N LEU A 261 -7.65 27.87 -17.82
CA LEU A 261 -8.53 27.17 -16.86
C LEU A 261 -9.68 26.48 -17.60
N SER A 262 -9.99 25.25 -17.19
CA SER A 262 -11.12 24.51 -17.73
C SER A 262 -12.44 25.04 -17.13
N LYS A 263 -13.51 25.10 -17.95
CA LYS A 263 -14.83 25.58 -17.50
C LYS A 263 -15.56 24.56 -16.62
N GLY A 264 -15.30 23.28 -16.81
CA GLY A 264 -15.86 22.16 -16.06
C GLY A 264 -14.79 21.13 -15.74
N ILE A 265 -15.18 20.10 -15.01
CA ILE A 265 -14.27 19.03 -14.59
C ILE A 265 -14.62 17.76 -15.35
N ASN A 266 -13.72 17.32 -16.23
CA ASN A 266 -13.84 16.09 -16.98
C ASN A 266 -12.73 15.12 -16.55
N LEU A 267 -13.09 14.04 -15.83
CA LEU A 267 -12.12 13.11 -15.28
C LEU A 267 -11.81 11.98 -16.25
N GLY A 268 -10.56 11.90 -16.68
CA GLY A 268 -10.02 10.74 -17.36
C GLY A 268 -9.72 9.64 -16.35
N ILE A 269 -10.20 8.42 -16.59
CA ILE A 269 -9.95 7.26 -15.74
C ILE A 269 -9.07 6.27 -16.49
N ALA A 270 -7.86 6.00 -15.98
CA ALA A 270 -6.96 5.05 -16.63
C ALA A 270 -7.50 3.61 -16.48
N VAL A 271 -7.66 2.91 -17.59
CA VAL A 271 -8.15 1.53 -17.65
C VAL A 271 -7.17 0.65 -18.41
N ASP A 272 -6.64 -0.36 -17.73
CA ASP A 272 -5.82 -1.41 -18.35
C ASP A 272 -6.69 -2.36 -19.19
N LEU A 273 -6.21 -2.68 -20.39
CA LEU A 273 -6.85 -3.60 -21.34
C LEU A 273 -6.21 -4.99 -21.26
N ASN A 274 -6.11 -5.57 -20.07
CA ASN A 274 -5.50 -6.88 -19.81
C ASN A 274 -4.08 -6.98 -20.37
N HIS A 275 -3.24 -5.99 -20.04
CA HIS A 275 -1.85 -5.85 -20.49
C HIS A 275 -1.64 -5.59 -22.00
N ASN A 276 -2.72 -5.48 -22.79
CA ASN A 276 -2.65 -5.16 -24.23
C ASN A 276 -2.58 -3.65 -24.53
N GLY A 277 -2.64 -2.83 -23.51
CA GLY A 277 -2.58 -1.37 -23.60
C GLY A 277 -3.34 -0.70 -22.47
N LEU A 278 -3.24 0.62 -22.43
CA LEU A 278 -3.94 1.48 -21.47
C LEU A 278 -4.77 2.51 -22.27
N VAL A 279 -5.99 2.74 -21.84
CA VAL A 279 -6.86 3.80 -22.36
C VAL A 279 -7.36 4.66 -21.22
N VAL A 280 -7.71 5.91 -21.53
CA VAL A 280 -8.17 6.88 -20.53
C VAL A 280 -9.52 7.45 -20.95
N PRO A 281 -10.62 6.68 -20.81
CA PRO A 281 -11.95 7.21 -21.03
C PRO A 281 -12.29 8.33 -20.07
N VAL A 282 -13.12 9.26 -20.51
CA VAL A 282 -13.45 10.50 -19.81
C VAL A 282 -14.90 10.47 -19.31
N VAL A 283 -15.08 10.78 -18.03
CA VAL A 283 -16.39 11.11 -17.45
C VAL A 283 -16.51 12.63 -17.46
N HIS A 284 -17.46 13.15 -18.22
CA HIS A 284 -17.66 14.59 -18.39
C HIS A 284 -18.52 15.19 -17.29
N ALA A 285 -18.30 16.47 -16.98
CA ALA A 285 -19.10 17.28 -16.05
C ALA A 285 -19.29 16.59 -14.68
N VAL A 286 -18.19 16.10 -14.09
CA VAL A 286 -18.25 15.29 -12.86
C VAL A 286 -18.72 16.08 -11.65
N GLU A 287 -18.68 17.42 -11.70
CA GLU A 287 -19.22 18.33 -10.71
C GLU A 287 -20.73 18.18 -10.52
N ASP A 288 -21.46 17.78 -11.56
CA ASP A 288 -22.92 17.62 -11.54
C ASP A 288 -23.37 16.26 -10.98
N PHE A 289 -22.46 15.34 -10.76
CA PHE A 289 -22.80 14.01 -10.26
C PHE A 289 -22.82 13.94 -8.74
N THR A 290 -23.79 13.22 -8.20
CA THR A 290 -23.70 12.62 -6.86
C THR A 290 -22.66 11.52 -6.86
N LEU A 291 -22.21 11.08 -5.68
CA LEU A 291 -21.30 9.94 -5.55
C LEU A 291 -21.85 8.68 -6.25
N GLN A 292 -23.16 8.41 -6.10
CA GLN A 292 -23.81 7.27 -6.74
C GLN A 292 -23.84 7.40 -8.26
N GLY A 293 -24.15 8.59 -8.78
CA GLY A 293 -24.15 8.86 -10.22
C GLY A 293 -22.75 8.73 -10.82
N LEU A 294 -21.75 9.28 -10.12
CA LEU A 294 -20.34 9.20 -10.53
C LEU A 294 -19.83 7.75 -10.55
N ALA A 295 -20.21 6.94 -9.55
CA ALA A 295 -19.84 5.52 -9.50
C ALA A 295 -20.43 4.74 -10.71
N LYS A 296 -21.68 5.04 -11.09
CA LYS A 296 -22.31 4.46 -12.30
C LYS A 296 -21.60 4.88 -13.57
N ALA A 297 -21.30 6.19 -13.71
CA ALA A 297 -20.64 6.74 -14.89
C ALA A 297 -19.23 6.18 -15.07
N ILE A 298 -18.43 6.08 -13.98
CA ILE A 298 -17.10 5.46 -13.99
C ILE A 298 -17.21 3.98 -14.39
N GLY A 299 -18.13 3.22 -13.77
CA GLY A 299 -18.37 1.82 -14.09
C GLY A 299 -18.68 1.61 -15.57
N HIS A 300 -19.61 2.44 -16.12
CA HIS A 300 -19.97 2.38 -17.52
C HIS A 300 -18.77 2.61 -18.47
N GLN A 301 -17.92 3.61 -18.18
CA GLN A 301 -16.73 3.87 -18.99
C GLN A 301 -15.70 2.72 -18.92
N ILE A 302 -15.52 2.12 -17.75
CA ILE A 302 -14.64 0.95 -17.57
C ILE A 302 -15.17 -0.24 -18.38
N ASP A 303 -16.47 -0.51 -18.34
CA ASP A 303 -17.10 -1.62 -19.08
C ASP A 303 -16.99 -1.40 -20.59
N LYS A 304 -17.26 -0.18 -21.09
CA LYS A 304 -17.04 0.19 -22.50
C LYS A 304 -15.58 -0.02 -22.91
N ALA A 305 -14.63 0.38 -22.08
CA ALA A 305 -13.21 0.22 -22.33
C ALA A 305 -12.83 -1.26 -22.49
N ARG A 306 -13.23 -2.09 -21.53
CA ARG A 306 -12.96 -3.53 -21.54
C ARG A 306 -13.65 -4.28 -22.67
N ALA A 307 -14.82 -3.79 -23.09
CA ALA A 307 -15.55 -4.34 -24.23
C ALA A 307 -15.03 -3.85 -25.61
N GLY A 308 -14.03 -2.95 -25.65
CA GLY A 308 -13.54 -2.35 -26.88
C GLY A 308 -14.56 -1.44 -27.60
N LYS A 309 -15.51 -0.86 -26.85
CA LYS A 309 -16.65 -0.06 -27.38
C LYS A 309 -16.50 1.44 -27.14
N LEU A 310 -15.29 1.91 -26.79
CA LEU A 310 -15.03 3.34 -26.61
C LEU A 310 -15.08 4.06 -27.96
N THR A 311 -15.71 5.22 -27.97
CA THR A 311 -15.75 6.16 -29.10
C THR A 311 -14.69 7.24 -28.95
N ALA A 312 -14.44 8.01 -30.02
CA ALA A 312 -13.54 9.17 -29.94
C ALA A 312 -14.03 10.23 -28.92
N ALA A 313 -15.34 10.38 -28.76
CA ALA A 313 -15.93 11.26 -27.75
C ALA A 313 -15.61 10.80 -26.32
N ASP A 314 -15.64 9.49 -26.07
CA ASP A 314 -15.29 8.92 -24.76
C ASP A 314 -13.81 9.15 -24.37
N LEU A 315 -12.93 9.39 -25.34
CA LEU A 315 -11.48 9.56 -25.14
C LEU A 315 -11.02 11.02 -25.20
N SER A 316 -11.94 11.96 -25.42
CA SER A 316 -11.61 13.37 -25.63
C SER A 316 -12.11 14.28 -24.52
N GLY A 317 -11.55 15.49 -24.42
CA GLY A 317 -12.06 16.54 -23.53
C GLY A 317 -11.71 16.37 -22.05
N GLY A 318 -10.89 15.39 -21.67
CA GLY A 318 -10.43 15.22 -20.29
C GLY A 318 -9.62 16.41 -19.80
N THR A 319 -9.91 16.90 -18.60
CA THR A 319 -9.23 18.05 -17.98
C THR A 319 -8.28 17.65 -16.86
N TYR A 320 -8.50 16.50 -16.24
CA TYR A 320 -7.68 15.88 -15.22
C TYR A 320 -7.76 14.37 -15.33
N SER A 321 -6.73 13.64 -14.96
CA SER A 321 -6.69 12.17 -15.04
C SER A 321 -6.46 11.52 -13.69
N ILE A 322 -7.04 10.33 -13.49
CA ILE A 322 -6.81 9.49 -12.32
C ILE A 322 -6.33 8.12 -12.81
N THR A 323 -5.18 7.66 -12.30
CA THR A 323 -4.70 6.29 -12.45
C THR A 323 -4.84 5.53 -11.13
N ASN A 324 -5.37 4.31 -11.19
CA ASN A 324 -5.61 3.48 -10.01
C ASN A 324 -4.88 2.15 -10.14
N ASN A 325 -3.80 2.01 -9.38
CA ASN A 325 -2.96 0.81 -9.34
C ASN A 325 -3.19 -0.04 -8.08
N GLY A 326 -4.17 0.33 -7.24
CA GLY A 326 -4.44 -0.33 -5.97
C GLY A 326 -4.71 -1.84 -6.08
N ALA A 327 -5.30 -2.29 -7.20
CA ALA A 327 -5.56 -3.70 -7.46
C ALA A 327 -4.28 -4.54 -7.64
N PHE A 328 -3.16 -3.91 -7.96
CA PHE A 328 -1.86 -4.57 -8.16
C PHE A 328 -0.99 -4.57 -6.90
N GLY A 329 -1.43 -3.95 -5.82
CA GLY A 329 -0.71 -3.92 -4.54
C GLY A 329 0.48 -2.95 -4.51
N THR A 330 0.54 -2.00 -5.42
CA THR A 330 1.59 -0.98 -5.45
C THR A 330 1.50 -0.04 -4.26
N SER A 331 2.63 0.43 -3.74
CA SER A 331 2.69 1.34 -2.59
C SER A 331 2.51 2.80 -2.99
N PHE A 332 3.11 3.21 -4.11
CA PHE A 332 2.89 4.50 -4.76
C PHE A 332 3.35 4.42 -6.23
N THR A 333 2.76 5.25 -7.05
CA THR A 333 3.06 5.34 -8.48
C THR A 333 3.25 6.80 -8.88
N THR A 334 4.28 7.09 -9.68
CA THR A 334 4.53 8.41 -10.26
C THR A 334 4.11 8.41 -11.73
N PRO A 335 2.85 8.79 -12.05
CA PRO A 335 2.36 8.71 -13.42
C PRO A 335 2.93 9.83 -14.30
N ILE A 336 3.05 9.55 -15.60
CA ILE A 336 3.37 10.58 -16.60
C ILE A 336 2.09 11.37 -16.90
N ILE A 337 2.20 12.70 -16.93
CA ILE A 337 1.07 13.60 -17.18
C ILE A 337 0.52 13.36 -18.58
N ASN A 338 -0.80 13.33 -18.70
CA ASN A 338 -1.52 13.18 -19.96
C ASN A 338 -1.75 14.57 -20.63
N ALA A 339 -0.73 15.09 -21.30
CA ALA A 339 -0.82 16.40 -21.96
C ALA A 339 -2.06 16.51 -22.86
N PRO A 340 -2.72 17.69 -22.93
CA PRO A 340 -2.31 19.00 -22.42
C PRO A 340 -2.74 19.31 -20.96
N GLN A 341 -3.17 18.29 -20.18
CA GLN A 341 -3.44 18.43 -18.76
C GLN A 341 -2.14 18.79 -18.03
N VAL A 342 -2.26 19.49 -16.90
CA VAL A 342 -1.12 19.92 -16.09
C VAL A 342 -0.84 19.02 -14.89
N ALA A 343 -1.71 18.06 -14.61
CA ALA A 343 -1.52 17.13 -13.51
C ALA A 343 -2.30 15.83 -13.70
N ILE A 344 -1.91 14.81 -12.95
CA ILE A 344 -2.55 13.49 -12.89
C ILE A 344 -2.44 12.93 -11.48
N LEU A 345 -3.54 12.39 -10.95
CA LEU A 345 -3.60 11.72 -9.65
C LEU A 345 -3.28 10.23 -9.79
N SER A 346 -2.48 9.70 -8.88
CA SER A 346 -2.33 8.27 -8.67
C SER A 346 -2.96 7.83 -7.36
N THR A 347 -3.54 6.65 -7.37
CA THR A 347 -4.01 5.97 -6.17
C THR A 347 -3.48 4.54 -6.18
N ASP A 348 -3.02 4.08 -5.02
CA ASP A 348 -2.36 2.81 -4.88
C ASP A 348 -3.09 1.89 -3.89
N ALA A 349 -2.45 0.85 -3.40
CA ALA A 349 -3.09 -0.12 -2.52
C ALA A 349 -3.55 0.49 -1.20
N ILE A 350 -4.84 0.29 -0.89
CA ILE A 350 -5.42 0.63 0.42
C ILE A 350 -5.36 -0.63 1.27
N CYS A 351 -4.52 -0.62 2.30
CA CYS A 351 -4.27 -1.79 3.14
C CYS A 351 -4.22 -1.41 4.63
N LYS A 352 -4.38 -2.40 5.49
CA LYS A 352 -4.24 -2.20 6.94
C LYS A 352 -2.79 -1.88 7.28
N ARG A 353 -2.58 -0.73 7.90
CA ARG A 353 -1.29 -0.27 8.46
C ARG A 353 -1.47 0.13 9.92
N PRO A 354 -0.45 -0.02 10.78
CA PRO A 354 -0.49 0.55 12.12
C PRO A 354 -0.51 2.08 12.00
N ALA A 355 -1.43 2.72 12.70
CA ALA A 355 -1.51 4.17 12.79
C ALA A 355 -1.63 4.61 14.24
N VAL A 356 -0.98 5.71 14.60
CA VAL A 356 -1.12 6.33 15.90
C VAL A 356 -2.37 7.20 15.87
N ILE A 357 -3.26 6.99 16.83
CA ILE A 357 -4.42 7.86 17.08
C ILE A 357 -4.30 8.45 18.49
N THR A 358 -4.61 9.72 18.63
CA THR A 358 -4.69 10.37 19.94
C THR A 358 -6.08 10.14 20.53
N THR A 359 -6.12 9.63 21.76
CA THR A 359 -7.33 9.40 22.54
C THR A 359 -7.27 10.21 23.83
N ASP A 360 -8.38 10.30 24.57
CA ASP A 360 -8.42 10.96 25.90
C ASP A 360 -7.45 10.32 26.91
N MET A 361 -7.02 9.07 26.67
CA MET A 361 -6.06 8.33 27.50
C MET A 361 -4.62 8.40 26.99
N GLY A 362 -4.35 9.16 25.91
CA GLY A 362 -3.06 9.25 25.24
C GLY A 362 -3.04 8.58 23.88
N ASP A 363 -1.85 8.43 23.32
CA ASP A 363 -1.67 7.85 21.98
C ASP A 363 -1.84 6.33 22.00
N ALA A 364 -2.57 5.81 21.02
CA ALA A 364 -2.78 4.37 20.82
C ALA A 364 -2.42 3.97 19.40
N ILE A 365 -1.80 2.79 19.24
CA ILE A 365 -1.52 2.20 17.91
C ILE A 365 -2.71 1.31 17.54
N VAL A 366 -3.36 1.65 16.44
CA VAL A 366 -4.51 0.89 15.93
C VAL A 366 -4.34 0.55 14.45
N PRO A 367 -4.92 -0.57 13.96
CA PRO A 367 -4.95 -0.85 12.54
C PRO A 367 -5.93 0.08 11.83
N ARG A 368 -5.45 0.84 10.84
CA ARG A 368 -6.24 1.69 9.96
C ARG A 368 -6.08 1.26 8.50
N LEU A 369 -7.06 1.55 7.66
CA LEU A 369 -6.96 1.34 6.22
C LEU A 369 -6.31 2.56 5.58
N ILE A 370 -5.01 2.48 5.38
CA ILE A 370 -4.21 3.58 4.82
C ILE A 370 -3.90 3.30 3.35
N GLY A 371 -4.11 4.30 2.52
CA GLY A 371 -3.70 4.32 1.11
C GLY A 371 -2.92 5.57 0.79
N THR A 372 -1.91 5.44 -0.07
CA THR A 372 -1.15 6.58 -0.57
C THR A 372 -1.83 7.15 -1.81
N VAL A 373 -2.04 8.45 -1.83
CA VAL A 373 -2.56 9.20 -2.98
C VAL A 373 -1.49 10.18 -3.42
N GLY A 374 -1.12 10.13 -4.69
CA GLY A 374 -0.06 10.94 -5.25
C GLY A 374 -0.50 11.77 -6.43
N GLN A 375 0.24 12.82 -6.75
CA GLN A 375 0.00 13.66 -7.91
C GLN A 375 1.32 13.97 -8.60
N SER A 376 1.41 13.66 -9.90
CA SER A 376 2.40 14.28 -10.78
C SER A 376 1.84 15.57 -11.35
N PHE A 377 2.63 16.64 -11.39
CA PHE A 377 2.21 17.93 -11.93
C PHE A 377 3.32 18.62 -12.72
N ASP A 378 2.91 19.48 -13.65
CA ASP A 378 3.80 20.32 -14.45
C ASP A 378 4.22 21.55 -13.62
N HIS A 379 5.50 21.58 -13.21
CA HIS A 379 6.02 22.66 -12.35
C HIS A 379 6.06 24.04 -13.04
N ARG A 380 5.78 24.09 -14.35
CA ARG A 380 5.61 25.37 -15.07
C ARG A 380 4.22 25.98 -14.87
N ALA A 381 3.22 25.12 -14.54
CA ALA A 381 1.83 25.54 -14.35
C ALA A 381 1.56 26.09 -12.95
N PHE A 382 2.15 25.47 -11.94
CA PHE A 382 2.04 25.89 -10.53
C PHE A 382 3.14 25.25 -9.67
N ASP A 383 3.33 25.79 -8.46
CA ASP A 383 4.36 25.39 -7.53
C ASP A 383 3.95 24.23 -6.61
N GLY A 384 4.96 23.60 -5.96
CA GLY A 384 4.76 22.50 -5.04
C GLY A 384 3.87 22.83 -3.83
N ALA A 385 3.86 24.09 -3.36
CA ALA A 385 2.99 24.53 -2.28
C ALA A 385 1.51 24.45 -2.66
N TYR A 386 1.19 24.86 -3.90
CA TYR A 386 -0.19 24.78 -4.44
C TYR A 386 -0.63 23.33 -4.65
N ALA A 387 0.27 22.46 -5.14
CA ALA A 387 0.03 21.03 -5.28
C ALA A 387 -0.19 20.36 -3.91
N ALA A 388 0.63 20.70 -2.90
CA ALA A 388 0.50 20.18 -1.54
C ALA A 388 -0.82 20.61 -0.87
N ALA A 389 -1.25 21.86 -1.07
CA ALA A 389 -2.51 22.35 -0.56
C ALA A 389 -3.72 21.62 -1.21
N PHE A 390 -3.66 21.32 -2.50
CA PHE A 390 -4.65 20.46 -3.17
C PHE A 390 -4.72 19.07 -2.57
N LEU A 391 -3.57 18.40 -2.40
CA LEU A 391 -3.51 17.06 -1.80
C LEU A 391 -4.04 17.08 -0.35
N SER A 392 -3.72 18.13 0.41
CA SER A 392 -4.26 18.32 1.77
C SER A 392 -5.78 18.46 1.75
N LYS A 393 -6.35 19.24 0.82
CA LYS A 393 -7.81 19.37 0.64
C LYS A 393 -8.46 18.06 0.21
N LEU A 394 -7.82 17.32 -0.67
CA LEU A 394 -8.28 16.00 -1.10
C LEU A 394 -8.31 15.02 0.10
N LYS A 395 -7.24 14.98 0.90
CA LYS A 395 -7.16 14.18 2.13
C LYS A 395 -8.26 14.56 3.12
N ASP A 396 -8.37 15.84 3.46
CA ASP A 396 -9.41 16.36 4.36
C ASP A 396 -10.80 15.93 3.90
N THR A 397 -11.09 16.03 2.60
CA THR A 397 -12.36 15.61 2.03
C THR A 397 -12.58 14.10 2.16
N LEU A 398 -11.56 13.28 1.89
CA LEU A 398 -11.66 11.82 1.99
C LEU A 398 -11.87 11.35 3.43
N GLU A 399 -11.17 11.95 4.40
CA GLU A 399 -11.21 11.54 5.80
C GLU A 399 -12.41 12.10 6.56
N ASN A 400 -12.81 13.35 6.29
CA ASN A 400 -13.75 14.09 7.16
C ASN A 400 -15.15 14.31 6.56
N LYS A 401 -15.34 14.09 5.25
CA LYS A 401 -16.66 14.25 4.64
C LYS A 401 -17.61 13.14 5.09
N LYS A 402 -18.85 13.51 5.44
CA LYS A 402 -19.93 12.56 5.78
C LYS A 402 -20.45 11.88 4.50
N TRP A 403 -19.79 10.81 4.08
CA TRP A 403 -20.09 10.09 2.83
C TRP A 403 -21.44 9.39 2.81
N ALA A 404 -21.98 8.99 3.96
CA ALA A 404 -23.28 8.32 4.07
C ALA A 404 -24.42 9.16 3.47
N GLY A 405 -24.38 10.48 3.65
CA GLY A 405 -25.36 11.40 3.09
C GLY A 405 -25.41 11.41 1.54
N GLU A 406 -24.26 11.23 0.87
CA GLU A 406 -24.21 11.13 -0.60
C GLU A 406 -24.72 9.78 -1.15
N LEU A 407 -24.93 8.78 -0.26
CA LEU A 407 -25.49 7.48 -0.58
C LEU A 407 -26.95 7.33 -0.11
N GLY A 408 -27.59 8.46 0.30
CA GLY A 408 -29.01 8.52 0.63
C GLY A 408 -29.35 8.10 2.06
N GLU A 409 -28.37 8.08 3.00
CA GLU A 409 -28.68 8.04 4.42
C GLU A 409 -29.05 9.46 4.89
N THR A 410 -30.28 9.64 5.37
CA THR A 410 -30.66 10.82 6.14
C THR A 410 -30.01 10.72 7.51
N SER A 411 -29.31 11.79 7.91
CA SER A 411 -28.64 11.96 9.21
C SER A 411 -29.62 11.81 10.37
#